data_baf2d417ebe8843f3af25f716e8b71c9
#
_entry.id   baf2d417ebe8843f3af25f716e8b71c9
#
_cell.length_a   1.000
_cell.length_b   1.000
_cell.length_c   1.000
_cell.angle_alpha   90.00
_cell.angle_beta   90.00
_cell.angle_gamma   90.00
#
_symmetry.space_group_name_H-M   'P 1'
#
loop_
_entity.id
_entity.type
_entity.pdbx_description
1 polymer ?
#
loop_
_entity_poly.entity_id
_entity_poly.type
_entity_poly.pdbx_seq_one_letter_code
_entity_poly.pdbx_strand_id
1 'polypeptide(L)'
;DEVTPFGRGYLFVRGEEPHFVPSGWEHLSICGLDLWHDERVPIEICAPDEFDGAAILIGTAIDSDLHSSNQSEICRSLMEAASSGSGFRALDEYVTWLGGRFVILMVNGETMRIYGDATASRSCFWAETERGFVASSHSTLTARAIDEAATDRSRSFLNHPDYKSPAGKWLPGAMAPHDAVSMITANCVLTVNKNEAKHSRFFPSEGYSPKRRDAFETARQVEGELNRQLELGIDSRKPFYFGLTAGWDSRVFLKATLHRLHALNAIAFTYHSFDKNPSHSRNDLIAASRLAVDSDLRFLVMDLKPSDKSSRFRKAYAKTFTGWARFPALAENFYNELDHVGQVAILLGPEVGTVFYRERDPSLLNARGLAAKFTQSSFAENAELVRYLDSYIDYTQLDMSERATFHPFDLFYWESRLSSWAAGGYAEYEMAADVILPFNTRRILVPMLEQSFEERLSKRVYKIILDKVDQQ
;
A
#
# COMPACT_ATOMS: atom_id res chain seq x y z
N ASP A 1 7.75 18.79 -15.73
CA ASP A 1 7.39 18.97 -14.33
C ASP A 1 8.62 18.85 -13.43
N GLU A 2 8.75 19.76 -12.47
CA GLU A 2 9.93 19.76 -11.59
C GLU A 2 9.74 18.74 -10.47
N VAL A 3 10.70 17.82 -10.29
CA VAL A 3 10.68 16.88 -9.17
C VAL A 3 10.95 17.63 -7.87
N THR A 4 10.01 17.58 -6.93
CA THR A 4 10.07 18.22 -5.62
C THR A 4 10.16 17.19 -4.49
N PRO A 5 10.80 17.50 -3.34
CA PRO A 5 10.71 16.66 -2.16
C PRO A 5 9.25 16.46 -1.74
N PHE A 6 8.89 15.26 -1.32
CA PHE A 6 7.55 14.86 -0.89
C PHE A 6 6.47 15.00 -1.98
N GLY A 7 6.85 15.00 -3.26
CA GLY A 7 5.90 15.08 -4.39
C GLY A 7 4.78 14.04 -4.27
N ARG A 8 3.55 14.41 -4.63
CA ARG A 8 2.31 13.63 -4.42
C ARG A 8 2.07 13.25 -2.96
N GLY A 9 2.60 14.04 -2.02
CA GLY A 9 2.40 13.84 -0.58
C GLY A 9 1.30 14.73 0.01
N TYR A 10 1.02 14.45 1.27
CA TYR A 10 0.08 15.22 2.09
C TYR A 10 0.58 15.28 3.54
N LEU A 11 0.11 16.30 4.27
CA LEU A 11 0.34 16.49 5.69
C LEU A 11 -0.96 17.05 6.31
N PHE A 12 -1.42 16.46 7.40
CA PHE A 12 -2.50 17.07 8.16
C PHE A 12 -2.16 17.12 9.65
N VAL A 13 -2.73 18.13 10.30
CA VAL A 13 -2.44 18.48 11.68
C VAL A 13 -3.72 18.83 12.40
N ARG A 14 -3.84 18.39 13.65
CA ARG A 14 -4.87 18.83 14.59
C ARG A 14 -4.18 19.43 15.80
N GLY A 15 -4.34 20.72 16.04
CA GLY A 15 -3.69 21.44 17.15
C GLY A 15 -2.76 22.53 16.67
N GLU A 16 -1.52 22.56 17.14
CA GLU A 16 -0.56 23.62 16.77
C GLU A 16 -0.01 23.47 15.35
N GLU A 17 0.42 24.60 14.78
CA GLU A 17 1.08 24.62 13.46
C GLU A 17 2.30 23.71 13.39
N PRO A 18 2.49 22.99 12.28
CA PRO A 18 3.65 22.13 12.11
C PRO A 18 4.94 22.96 11.94
N HIS A 19 6.05 22.45 12.48
CA HIS A 19 7.36 23.10 12.32
C HIS A 19 7.86 23.14 10.87
N PHE A 20 7.30 22.30 10.02
CA PHE A 20 7.66 22.23 8.60
C PHE A 20 6.48 21.84 7.73
N VAL A 21 6.31 22.60 6.65
CA VAL A 21 5.42 22.29 5.51
C VAL A 21 6.23 22.45 4.22
N PRO A 22 6.13 21.54 3.26
CA PRO A 22 6.74 21.71 1.95
C PRO A 22 6.22 22.98 1.25
N SER A 23 7.13 23.74 0.63
CA SER A 23 6.76 24.96 -0.09
C SER A 23 5.91 24.66 -1.33
N GLY A 24 4.91 25.50 -1.60
CA GLY A 24 4.05 25.41 -2.77
C GLY A 24 2.93 24.37 -2.64
N TRP A 25 2.73 23.80 -1.47
CA TRP A 25 1.57 22.95 -1.21
C TRP A 25 0.29 23.77 -0.99
N GLU A 26 -0.82 23.23 -1.46
CA GLU A 26 -2.14 23.77 -1.17
C GLU A 26 -2.51 23.55 0.29
N HIS A 27 -3.32 24.45 0.87
CA HIS A 27 -3.77 24.41 2.26
C HIS A 27 -5.29 24.47 2.35
N LEU A 28 -5.85 23.61 3.17
CA LEU A 28 -7.28 23.52 3.48
C LEU A 28 -7.45 23.41 4.99
N SER A 29 -8.42 24.14 5.57
CA SER A 29 -8.82 24.00 6.98
C SER A 29 -10.26 23.51 7.04
N ILE A 30 -10.50 22.41 7.77
CA ILE A 30 -11.82 21.80 7.88
C ILE A 30 -12.00 21.08 9.21
N CYS A 31 -13.09 21.35 9.92
CA CYS A 31 -13.43 20.70 11.20
C CYS A 31 -12.27 20.67 12.22
N GLY A 32 -11.51 21.78 12.31
CA GLY A 32 -10.36 21.89 13.21
C GLY A 32 -9.14 21.06 12.80
N LEU A 33 -9.09 20.65 11.56
CA LEU A 33 -7.96 19.98 10.92
C LEU A 33 -7.38 20.88 9.84
N ASP A 34 -6.07 21.06 9.83
CA ASP A 34 -5.33 21.71 8.76
C ASP A 34 -4.68 20.66 7.87
N LEU A 35 -4.94 20.71 6.55
CA LEU A 35 -4.45 19.79 5.54
C LEU A 35 -3.63 20.53 4.49
N TRP A 36 -2.39 20.14 4.30
CA TRP A 36 -1.54 20.58 3.19
C TRP A 36 -1.29 19.41 2.25
N HIS A 37 -1.30 19.68 0.94
CA HIS A 37 -1.03 18.63 -0.04
C HIS A 37 -0.37 19.17 -1.31
N ASP A 38 0.36 18.30 -1.98
CA ASP A 38 0.85 18.53 -3.34
C ASP A 38 -0.36 18.58 -4.30
N GLU A 39 -0.39 19.52 -5.23
CA GLU A 39 -1.50 19.72 -6.20
C GLU A 39 -1.88 18.46 -7.02
N ARG A 40 -0.93 17.53 -7.15
CA ARG A 40 -1.14 16.27 -7.88
C ARG A 40 -1.83 15.17 -7.07
N VAL A 41 -2.07 15.39 -5.78
CA VAL A 41 -2.84 14.45 -4.94
C VAL A 41 -4.31 14.78 -5.04
N PRO A 42 -5.15 13.88 -5.55
CA PRO A 42 -6.59 14.09 -5.50
C PRO A 42 -7.07 14.17 -4.04
N ILE A 43 -7.82 15.22 -3.73
CA ILE A 43 -8.48 15.40 -2.44
C ILE A 43 -9.96 15.61 -2.70
N GLU A 44 -10.80 14.87 -2.00
CA GLU A 44 -12.25 15.06 -2.00
C GLU A 44 -12.75 15.24 -0.59
N ILE A 45 -13.67 16.17 -0.38
CA ILE A 45 -14.20 16.51 0.93
C ILE A 45 -15.73 16.54 0.87
N CYS A 46 -16.36 15.84 1.79
CA CYS A 46 -17.78 15.93 2.05
C CYS A 46 -18.00 16.36 3.50
N ALA A 47 -18.54 17.57 3.69
CA ALA A 47 -18.84 18.15 4.99
C ALA A 47 -20.25 18.78 4.94
N PRO A 48 -21.31 18.00 5.11
CA PRO A 48 -22.69 18.50 5.12
C PRO A 48 -22.94 19.39 6.33
N ASP A 49 -23.67 20.50 6.15
CA ASP A 49 -24.00 21.46 7.21
C ASP A 49 -24.74 20.81 8.40
N GLU A 50 -25.44 19.73 8.16
CA GLU A 50 -26.25 19.01 9.15
C GLU A 50 -25.43 18.06 10.03
N PHE A 51 -24.16 17.87 9.73
CA PHE A 51 -23.28 16.91 10.40
C PHE A 51 -22.05 17.62 10.99
N ASP A 52 -21.82 17.45 12.29
CA ASP A 52 -20.63 17.99 12.97
C ASP A 52 -19.39 17.17 12.62
N GLY A 53 -18.96 17.23 11.35
CA GLY A 53 -17.81 16.48 10.88
C GLY A 53 -17.64 16.49 9.37
N ALA A 54 -16.69 15.69 8.90
CA ALA A 54 -16.37 15.57 7.47
C ALA A 54 -15.77 14.20 7.13
N ALA A 55 -16.03 13.77 5.89
CA ALA A 55 -15.22 12.73 5.23
C ALA A 55 -14.20 13.41 4.31
N ILE A 56 -12.94 13.08 4.46
CA ILE A 56 -11.84 13.55 3.61
C ILE A 56 -11.18 12.32 2.98
N LEU A 57 -11.20 12.25 1.65
CA LEU A 57 -10.59 11.19 0.88
C LEU A 57 -9.35 11.73 0.18
N ILE A 58 -8.20 11.15 0.49
CA ILE A 58 -6.88 11.49 -0.06
C ILE A 58 -6.45 10.38 -1.01
N GLY A 59 -6.36 10.67 -2.29
CA GLY A 59 -6.07 9.68 -3.33
C GLY A 59 -7.31 9.23 -4.08
N THR A 60 -7.33 7.99 -4.56
CA THR A 60 -8.42 7.46 -5.39
C THR A 60 -8.97 6.18 -4.80
N ALA A 61 -10.24 6.19 -4.43
CA ALA A 61 -11.00 5.01 -4.04
C ALA A 61 -11.87 4.51 -5.20
N ILE A 62 -12.19 3.23 -5.19
CA ILE A 62 -13.05 2.55 -6.15
C ILE A 62 -14.09 1.75 -5.38
N ASP A 63 -15.35 2.05 -5.62
CA ASP A 63 -16.48 1.27 -5.10
C ASP A 63 -16.99 0.33 -6.17
N SER A 64 -16.66 -0.96 -6.03
CA SER A 64 -17.06 -1.99 -6.98
C SER A 64 -18.54 -2.36 -6.89
N ASP A 65 -19.22 -2.13 -5.78
CA ASP A 65 -20.64 -2.39 -5.62
C ASP A 65 -21.49 -1.29 -6.30
N LEU A 66 -21.11 -0.04 -6.11
CA LEU A 66 -21.72 1.10 -6.81
C LEU A 66 -21.24 1.22 -8.26
N HIS A 67 -20.25 0.42 -8.67
CA HIS A 67 -19.58 0.54 -9.96
C HIS A 67 -19.09 1.98 -10.22
N SER A 68 -18.45 2.59 -9.22
CA SER A 68 -18.09 4.01 -9.23
C SER A 68 -16.65 4.26 -8.80
N SER A 69 -16.03 5.23 -9.46
CA SER A 69 -14.80 5.91 -9.03
C SER A 69 -15.02 7.42 -8.84
N ASN A 70 -16.27 7.85 -8.75
CA ASN A 70 -16.61 9.22 -8.42
C ASN A 70 -16.33 9.46 -6.93
N GLN A 71 -15.27 10.22 -6.64
CA GLN A 71 -14.81 10.42 -5.27
C GLN A 71 -15.85 11.16 -4.41
N SER A 72 -16.64 12.09 -5.01
CA SER A 72 -17.73 12.79 -4.30
C SER A 72 -18.87 11.85 -3.90
N GLU A 73 -19.20 10.87 -4.75
CA GLU A 73 -20.19 9.84 -4.44
C GLU A 73 -19.71 8.93 -3.31
N ILE A 74 -18.45 8.49 -3.37
CA ILE A 74 -17.82 7.65 -2.34
C ILE A 74 -17.74 8.41 -1.01
N CYS A 75 -17.34 9.70 -1.02
CA CYS A 75 -17.32 10.53 0.18
C CYS A 75 -18.71 10.68 0.82
N ARG A 76 -19.76 10.80 0.01
CA ARG A 76 -21.13 10.84 0.51
C ARG A 76 -21.52 9.51 1.17
N SER A 77 -21.21 8.38 0.55
CA SER A 77 -21.45 7.06 1.12
C SER A 77 -20.68 6.82 2.43
N LEU A 78 -19.47 7.36 2.56
CA LEU A 78 -18.71 7.35 3.84
C LEU A 78 -19.47 8.12 4.93
N MET A 79 -20.02 9.30 4.62
CA MET A 79 -20.82 10.11 5.56
C MET A 79 -22.11 9.39 5.96
N GLU A 80 -22.82 8.77 5.01
CA GLU A 80 -24.02 7.98 5.27
C GLU A 80 -23.72 6.79 6.19
N ALA A 81 -22.64 6.06 5.92
CA ALA A 81 -22.19 4.94 6.75
C ALA A 81 -21.85 5.40 8.19
N ALA A 82 -21.15 6.55 8.34
CA ALA A 82 -20.80 7.10 9.64
C ALA A 82 -22.03 7.60 10.43
N SER A 83 -23.08 8.05 9.74
CA SER A 83 -24.32 8.59 10.35
C SER A 83 -25.36 7.50 10.65
N SER A 84 -25.14 6.26 10.31
CA SER A 84 -26.15 5.17 10.34
C SER A 84 -26.60 4.71 11.73
N GLY A 85 -26.15 5.34 12.81
CA GLY A 85 -26.53 4.99 14.20
C GLY A 85 -25.90 3.70 14.74
N SER A 86 -25.13 2.98 13.91
CA SER A 86 -24.41 1.75 14.30
C SER A 86 -22.99 2.03 14.85
N GLY A 87 -22.70 3.27 15.20
CA GLY A 87 -21.36 3.73 15.51
C GLY A 87 -20.46 3.61 14.28
N PHE A 88 -19.21 3.20 14.51
CA PHE A 88 -18.26 3.04 13.39
C PHE A 88 -18.38 1.73 12.61
N ARG A 89 -19.28 0.81 13.00
CA ARG A 89 -19.36 -0.51 12.39
C ARG A 89 -19.73 -0.46 10.89
N ALA A 90 -20.72 0.35 10.53
CA ALA A 90 -21.11 0.48 9.12
C ALA A 90 -20.00 1.15 8.29
N LEU A 91 -19.30 2.11 8.87
CA LEU A 91 -18.14 2.74 8.24
C LEU A 91 -16.98 1.74 8.04
N ASP A 92 -16.65 0.95 9.07
CA ASP A 92 -15.65 -0.12 8.98
C ASP A 92 -15.99 -1.12 7.86
N GLU A 93 -17.26 -1.53 7.78
CA GLU A 93 -17.76 -2.44 6.74
C GLU A 93 -17.64 -1.83 5.35
N TYR A 94 -18.07 -0.58 5.17
CA TYR A 94 -18.00 0.11 3.89
C TYR A 94 -16.55 0.27 3.41
N VAL A 95 -15.66 0.79 4.26
CA VAL A 95 -14.23 0.96 3.93
C VAL A 95 -13.53 -0.36 3.62
N THR A 96 -13.96 -1.44 4.27
CA THR A 96 -13.38 -2.78 4.05
C THR A 96 -13.37 -3.18 2.58
N TRP A 97 -14.43 -2.85 1.82
CA TRP A 97 -14.62 -3.35 0.46
C TRP A 97 -14.22 -2.36 -0.63
N LEU A 98 -13.75 -1.18 -0.28
CA LEU A 98 -13.20 -0.24 -1.26
C LEU A 98 -11.88 -0.75 -1.85
N GLY A 99 -11.73 -0.57 -3.16
CA GLY A 99 -10.48 -0.74 -3.89
C GLY A 99 -9.79 0.60 -4.14
N GLY A 100 -8.64 0.56 -4.82
CA GLY A 100 -7.88 1.75 -5.16
C GLY A 100 -6.74 2.04 -4.20
N ARG A 101 -6.25 3.28 -4.19
CA ARG A 101 -5.11 3.71 -3.39
C ARG A 101 -5.41 5.04 -2.68
N PHE A 102 -5.71 4.96 -1.40
CA PHE A 102 -6.27 6.08 -0.64
C PHE A 102 -5.90 6.08 0.85
N VAL A 103 -6.11 7.24 1.46
CA VAL A 103 -6.31 7.40 2.90
C VAL A 103 -7.65 8.11 3.10
N ILE A 104 -8.45 7.63 4.04
CA ILE A 104 -9.74 8.24 4.42
C ILE A 104 -9.63 8.76 5.85
N LEU A 105 -9.99 10.04 6.03
CA LEU A 105 -10.20 10.64 7.34
C LEU A 105 -11.69 10.86 7.53
N MET A 106 -12.23 10.32 8.61
CA MET A 106 -13.59 10.58 9.05
C MET A 106 -13.54 11.37 10.36
N VAL A 107 -13.95 12.63 10.30
CA VAL A 107 -14.07 13.50 11.47
C VAL A 107 -15.52 13.49 11.94
N ASN A 108 -15.76 13.31 13.24
CA ASN A 108 -17.06 13.38 13.88
C ASN A 108 -16.88 13.99 15.26
N GLY A 109 -17.15 15.28 15.37
CA GLY A 109 -16.87 16.07 16.57
C GLY A 109 -15.39 16.00 16.96
N GLU A 110 -15.12 15.58 18.20
CA GLU A 110 -13.73 15.45 18.69
C GLU A 110 -13.02 14.17 18.24
N THR A 111 -13.74 13.20 17.68
CA THR A 111 -13.18 11.93 17.22
C THR A 111 -12.83 11.98 15.74
N MET A 112 -11.64 11.52 15.40
CA MET A 112 -11.20 11.30 14.04
C MET A 112 -10.80 9.84 13.85
N ARG A 113 -11.23 9.23 12.74
CA ARG A 113 -10.77 7.89 12.33
C ARG A 113 -10.05 7.98 10.99
N ILE A 114 -8.91 7.29 10.91
CA ILE A 114 -8.05 7.31 9.74
C ILE A 114 -7.86 5.87 9.25
N TYR A 115 -8.27 5.64 8.00
CA TYR A 115 -8.18 4.33 7.35
C TYR A 115 -7.19 4.39 6.20
N GLY A 116 -6.36 3.35 6.06
CA GLY A 116 -5.63 3.06 4.82
C GLY A 116 -6.45 2.20 3.87
N ASP A 117 -6.03 2.15 2.61
CA ASP A 117 -6.53 1.20 1.62
C ASP A 117 -6.22 -0.26 1.99
N ALA A 118 -6.61 -1.23 1.15
CA ALA A 118 -6.54 -2.65 1.47
C ALA A 118 -5.15 -3.15 1.91
N THR A 119 -4.07 -2.53 1.45
CA THR A 119 -2.68 -2.88 1.84
C THR A 119 -1.94 -1.72 2.51
N ALA A 120 -2.65 -0.65 2.91
CA ALA A 120 -2.08 0.60 3.38
C ALA A 120 -0.99 1.15 2.43
N SER A 121 -1.25 1.02 1.14
CA SER A 121 -0.29 1.34 0.08
C SER A 121 -0.06 2.84 -0.09
N ARG A 122 -1.08 3.67 0.17
CA ARG A 122 -0.90 5.10 0.41
C ARG A 122 -0.56 5.28 1.88
N SER A 123 0.72 5.35 2.18
CA SER A 123 1.22 5.38 3.54
C SER A 123 0.65 6.56 4.34
N CYS A 124 0.34 6.31 5.61
CA CYS A 124 0.00 7.33 6.59
C CYS A 124 0.89 7.12 7.83
N PHE A 125 1.84 8.03 8.02
CA PHE A 125 2.70 8.09 9.19
C PHE A 125 2.15 9.12 10.15
N TRP A 126 2.18 8.84 11.45
CA TRP A 126 1.57 9.70 12.46
C TRP A 126 2.41 9.80 13.72
N ALA A 127 2.20 10.88 14.45
CA ALA A 127 2.79 11.15 15.75
C ALA A 127 1.81 11.93 16.63
N GLU A 128 1.86 11.64 17.92
CA GLU A 128 1.24 12.44 18.98
C GLU A 128 2.28 13.38 19.55
N THR A 129 1.86 14.60 19.87
CA THR A 129 2.67 15.58 20.60
C THR A 129 1.87 16.11 21.78
N GLU A 130 2.54 16.76 22.74
CA GLU A 130 1.85 17.43 23.85
C GLU A 130 0.83 18.48 23.38
N ARG A 131 0.97 18.96 22.14
CA ARG A 131 0.23 20.07 21.56
C ARG A 131 -0.78 19.68 20.49
N GLY A 132 -0.78 18.39 20.08
CA GLY A 132 -1.69 17.95 19.04
C GLY A 132 -1.29 16.63 18.38
N PHE A 133 -1.85 16.43 17.21
CA PHE A 133 -1.68 15.23 16.38
C PHE A 133 -1.21 15.62 14.97
N VAL A 134 -0.24 14.91 14.45
CA VAL A 134 0.30 15.11 13.10
C VAL A 134 0.30 13.81 12.33
N ALA A 135 -0.09 13.84 11.05
CA ALA A 135 0.12 12.70 10.17
C ALA A 135 0.42 13.13 8.73
N SER A 136 1.17 12.30 8.02
CA SER A 136 1.56 12.59 6.63
C SER A 136 1.85 11.33 5.82
N SER A 137 2.04 11.53 4.53
CA SER A 137 2.41 10.49 3.56
C SER A 137 3.82 9.92 3.74
N HIS A 138 4.73 10.61 4.44
CA HIS A 138 6.13 10.24 4.56
C HIS A 138 6.61 10.37 6.02
N SER A 139 7.30 9.35 6.54
CA SER A 139 7.80 9.39 7.92
C SER A 139 8.75 10.57 8.17
N THR A 140 9.59 10.92 7.20
CA THR A 140 10.48 12.09 7.25
C THR A 140 9.69 13.41 7.32
N LEU A 141 8.55 13.49 6.64
CA LEU A 141 7.68 14.68 6.70
C LEU A 141 7.02 14.80 8.06
N THR A 142 6.47 13.70 8.60
CA THR A 142 5.89 13.69 9.96
C THR A 142 6.94 14.09 11.00
N ALA A 143 8.14 13.49 10.95
CA ALA A 143 9.22 13.81 11.87
C ALA A 143 9.64 15.30 11.80
N ARG A 144 9.76 15.87 10.60
CA ARG A 144 10.06 17.31 10.42
C ARG A 144 8.93 18.21 10.89
N ALA A 145 7.69 17.78 10.73
CA ALA A 145 6.53 18.56 11.20
C ALA A 145 6.48 18.69 12.73
N ILE A 146 7.02 17.70 13.46
CA ILE A 146 7.13 17.71 14.93
C ILE A 146 8.54 18.07 15.46
N ASP A 147 9.43 18.51 14.58
CA ASP A 147 10.85 18.82 14.88
C ASP A 147 11.62 17.67 15.55
N GLU A 148 11.34 16.42 15.14
CA GLU A 148 12.01 15.23 15.67
C GLU A 148 13.31 14.93 14.93
N ALA A 149 14.39 14.75 15.67
CA ALA A 149 15.64 14.20 15.16
C ALA A 149 15.59 12.66 15.13
N ALA A 150 16.32 12.05 14.20
CA ALA A 150 16.48 10.60 14.18
C ALA A 150 17.17 10.11 15.46
N THR A 151 16.59 9.14 16.13
CA THR A 151 17.06 8.57 17.39
C THR A 151 18.04 7.41 17.20
N ASP A 152 18.71 6.98 18.27
CA ASP A 152 19.69 5.89 18.22
C ASP A 152 19.01 4.53 17.99
N ARG A 153 17.77 4.34 18.44
CA ARG A 153 16.99 3.11 18.22
C ARG A 153 16.76 2.88 16.73
N SER A 154 16.16 3.85 16.05
CA SER A 154 15.93 3.76 14.59
C SER A 154 17.23 3.56 13.83
N ARG A 155 18.32 4.25 14.24
CA ARG A 155 19.64 4.07 13.61
C ARG A 155 20.17 2.65 13.80
N SER A 156 19.99 2.03 14.96
CA SER A 156 20.44 0.67 15.22
C SER A 156 19.75 -0.34 14.31
N PHE A 157 18.42 -0.22 14.12
CA PHE A 157 17.66 -1.06 13.19
C PHE A 157 18.10 -0.83 11.74
N LEU A 158 18.15 0.41 11.28
CA LEU A 158 18.50 0.77 9.90
C LEU A 158 19.96 0.39 9.53
N ASN A 159 20.84 0.30 10.51
CA ASN A 159 22.23 -0.09 10.30
C ASN A 159 22.49 -1.59 10.40
N HIS A 160 21.51 -2.36 10.85
CA HIS A 160 21.66 -3.82 10.97
C HIS A 160 21.90 -4.48 9.59
N PRO A 161 22.78 -5.48 9.47
CA PRO A 161 23.07 -6.16 8.20
C PRO A 161 21.81 -6.75 7.53
N ASP A 162 20.90 -7.33 8.30
CA ASP A 162 19.66 -7.91 7.78
C ASP A 162 18.75 -6.85 7.15
N TYR A 163 18.67 -5.65 7.73
CA TYR A 163 17.94 -4.53 7.13
C TYR A 163 18.57 -4.11 5.78
N LYS A 164 19.89 -4.10 5.69
CA LYS A 164 20.62 -3.70 4.47
C LYS A 164 20.57 -4.76 3.36
N SER A 165 20.14 -5.97 3.66
CA SER A 165 20.01 -7.04 2.65
C SER A 165 18.94 -6.72 1.61
N PRO A 166 18.96 -7.34 0.40
CA PRO A 166 17.90 -7.14 -0.59
C PRO A 166 16.50 -7.55 -0.11
N ALA A 167 16.41 -8.53 0.78
CA ALA A 167 15.15 -8.99 1.37
C ALA A 167 14.68 -8.10 2.54
N GLY A 168 15.56 -7.30 3.12
CA GLY A 168 15.29 -6.36 4.19
C GLY A 168 14.68 -5.04 3.69
N LYS A 169 15.16 -3.94 4.27
CA LYS A 169 14.74 -2.56 3.94
C LYS A 169 13.26 -2.29 4.24
N TRP A 170 12.77 -2.86 5.31
CA TRP A 170 11.45 -2.61 5.86
C TRP A 170 11.49 -2.79 7.38
N LEU A 171 10.59 -2.13 8.09
CA LEU A 171 10.47 -2.20 9.54
C LEU A 171 9.18 -2.97 9.90
N PRO A 172 9.15 -3.71 11.00
CA PRO A 172 8.04 -4.57 11.35
C PRO A 172 6.86 -3.81 11.96
N GLY A 173 5.66 -4.34 11.79
CA GLY A 173 4.43 -3.78 12.34
C GLY A 173 4.19 -2.34 11.91
N ALA A 174 3.88 -1.47 12.85
CA ALA A 174 3.66 -0.04 12.64
C ALA A 174 4.93 0.82 12.85
N MET A 175 6.10 0.22 12.97
CA MET A 175 7.37 0.91 13.21
C MET A 175 7.78 1.75 12.00
N ALA A 176 8.19 2.99 12.26
CA ALA A 176 8.75 3.90 11.26
C ALA A 176 10.24 4.19 11.53
N PRO A 177 10.97 4.80 10.57
CA PRO A 177 12.38 5.16 10.74
C PRO A 177 12.68 6.18 11.86
N HIS A 178 11.66 6.88 12.36
CA HIS A 178 11.76 7.87 13.46
C HIS A 178 11.01 7.33 14.66
N ASP A 179 11.54 7.48 15.88
CA ASP A 179 11.04 6.78 17.07
C ASP A 179 9.69 7.29 17.55
N ALA A 180 9.42 8.61 17.44
CA ALA A 180 8.11 9.17 17.78
C ALA A 180 7.08 8.99 16.66
N VAL A 181 7.47 8.45 15.51
CA VAL A 181 6.57 8.26 14.35
C VAL A 181 6.16 6.80 14.25
N SER A 182 4.88 6.57 14.10
CA SER A 182 4.30 5.26 13.76
C SER A 182 3.60 5.32 12.40
N MET A 183 3.21 4.17 11.84
CA MET A 183 2.44 4.11 10.61
C MET A 183 1.14 3.35 10.81
N ILE A 184 0.14 3.65 10.00
CA ILE A 184 -1.09 2.86 9.90
C ILE A 184 -0.79 1.63 9.05
N THR A 185 -1.04 0.45 9.59
CA THR A 185 -0.89 -0.81 8.86
C THR A 185 -2.21 -1.23 8.19
N ALA A 186 -2.13 -2.07 7.18
CA ALA A 186 -3.32 -2.67 6.58
C ALA A 186 -4.18 -3.34 7.66
N ASN A 187 -5.49 -3.38 7.45
CA ASN A 187 -6.48 -3.96 8.34
C ASN A 187 -6.63 -3.29 9.71
N CYS A 188 -5.88 -2.23 9.98
CA CYS A 188 -5.96 -1.42 11.18
C CYS A 188 -6.46 -0.01 10.87
N VAL A 189 -7.12 0.59 11.84
CA VAL A 189 -7.61 1.97 11.83
C VAL A 189 -6.96 2.73 12.97
N LEU A 190 -6.64 4.00 12.75
CA LEU A 190 -6.20 4.89 13.79
C LEU A 190 -7.38 5.74 14.24
N THR A 191 -7.76 5.63 15.51
CA THR A 191 -8.78 6.47 16.14
C THR A 191 -8.09 7.52 17.00
N VAL A 192 -8.37 8.79 16.74
CA VAL A 192 -7.80 9.93 17.47
C VAL A 192 -8.94 10.63 18.21
N ASN A 193 -8.88 10.64 19.54
CA ASN A 193 -9.80 11.37 20.39
C ASN A 193 -9.04 12.51 21.05
N LYS A 194 -9.41 13.75 20.75
CA LYS A 194 -8.60 14.92 21.11
C LYS A 194 -7.17 14.77 20.62
N ASN A 195 -6.24 14.40 21.48
CA ASN A 195 -4.81 14.21 21.16
C ASN A 195 -4.34 12.78 21.41
N GLU A 196 -5.21 11.87 21.85
CA GLU A 196 -4.86 10.47 22.10
C GLU A 196 -5.19 9.63 20.87
N ALA A 197 -4.20 8.93 20.32
CA ALA A 197 -4.32 8.08 19.18
C ALA A 197 -4.28 6.61 19.55
N LYS A 198 -5.25 5.83 19.07
CA LYS A 198 -5.31 4.39 19.27
C LYS A 198 -5.34 3.67 17.93
N HIS A 199 -4.28 2.94 17.62
CA HIS A 199 -4.18 2.06 16.47
C HIS A 199 -4.78 0.71 16.82
N SER A 200 -5.76 0.22 16.06
CA SER A 200 -6.47 -1.03 16.36
C SER A 200 -7.02 -1.69 15.11
N ARG A 201 -7.23 -3.00 15.16
CA ARG A 201 -7.79 -3.78 14.07
C ARG A 201 -9.27 -3.45 13.81
N PHE A 202 -9.64 -3.27 12.54
CA PHE A 202 -11.04 -3.23 12.11
C PHE A 202 -11.39 -4.40 11.16
N PHE A 203 -10.38 -5.00 10.50
CA PHE A 203 -10.56 -6.16 9.62
C PHE A 203 -9.53 -7.27 9.93
N PRO A 204 -9.90 -8.57 9.95
CA PRO A 204 -11.29 -9.04 9.94
C PRO A 204 -12.04 -8.54 11.17
N SER A 205 -13.32 -8.22 10.99
CA SER A 205 -14.20 -7.78 12.08
C SER A 205 -14.48 -8.95 13.04
N GLU A 206 -14.91 -8.61 14.25
CA GLU A 206 -15.37 -9.62 15.19
C GLU A 206 -16.55 -10.42 14.59
N GLY A 207 -16.44 -11.74 14.64
CA GLY A 207 -17.45 -12.63 14.04
C GLY A 207 -17.35 -12.80 12.51
N TYR A 208 -16.33 -12.25 11.88
CA TYR A 208 -16.06 -12.54 10.45
C TYR A 208 -15.84 -14.05 10.29
N SER A 209 -16.60 -14.67 9.38
CA SER A 209 -16.46 -16.09 9.05
C SER A 209 -16.00 -16.26 7.61
N PRO A 210 -14.86 -16.93 7.38
CA PRO A 210 -14.37 -17.18 6.02
C PRO A 210 -15.40 -18.00 5.23
N LYS A 211 -15.57 -17.63 3.97
CA LYS A 211 -16.40 -18.39 3.04
C LYS A 211 -15.54 -19.44 2.35
N ARG A 212 -15.90 -20.71 2.49
CA ARG A 212 -15.27 -21.76 1.69
C ARG A 212 -15.70 -21.59 0.23
N ARG A 213 -14.78 -21.16 -0.62
CA ARG A 213 -15.03 -20.93 -2.05
C ARG A 213 -14.33 -21.98 -2.90
N ASP A 214 -14.94 -22.31 -4.02
CA ASP A 214 -14.30 -23.07 -5.08
C ASP A 214 -13.23 -22.20 -5.78
N ALA A 215 -12.12 -22.81 -6.17
CA ALA A 215 -11.01 -22.12 -6.84
C ALA A 215 -11.43 -21.56 -8.22
N PHE A 216 -12.37 -22.16 -8.93
CA PHE A 216 -12.93 -21.65 -10.20
C PHE A 216 -13.81 -20.41 -9.97
N GLU A 217 -14.62 -20.42 -8.92
CA GLU A 217 -15.40 -19.25 -8.52
C GLU A 217 -14.48 -18.10 -8.14
N THR A 218 -13.46 -18.39 -7.33
CA THR A 218 -12.45 -17.40 -6.95
C THR A 218 -11.70 -16.83 -8.15
N ALA A 219 -11.31 -17.67 -9.11
CA ALA A 219 -10.65 -17.23 -10.33
C ALA A 219 -11.53 -16.26 -11.14
N ARG A 220 -12.81 -16.58 -11.32
CA ARG A 220 -13.78 -15.69 -11.99
C ARG A 220 -13.96 -14.36 -11.26
N GLN A 221 -14.01 -14.39 -9.91
CA GLN A 221 -14.13 -13.19 -9.10
C GLN A 221 -12.88 -12.31 -9.24
N VAL A 222 -11.67 -12.89 -9.18
CA VAL A 222 -10.40 -12.18 -9.36
C VAL A 222 -10.33 -11.53 -10.73
N GLU A 223 -10.66 -12.25 -11.80
CA GLU A 223 -10.68 -11.71 -13.16
C GLU A 223 -11.70 -10.56 -13.30
N GLY A 224 -12.92 -10.75 -12.80
CA GLY A 224 -13.96 -9.73 -12.84
C GLY A 224 -13.57 -8.47 -12.09
N GLU A 225 -12.96 -8.64 -10.92
CA GLU A 225 -12.53 -7.51 -10.10
C GLU A 225 -11.32 -6.78 -10.71
N LEU A 226 -10.33 -7.49 -11.27
CA LEU A 226 -9.22 -6.86 -11.99
C LEU A 226 -9.71 -5.99 -13.15
N ASN A 227 -10.66 -6.49 -13.94
CA ASN A 227 -11.24 -5.72 -15.03
C ASN A 227 -11.98 -4.48 -14.52
N ARG A 228 -12.71 -4.61 -13.40
CA ARG A 228 -13.41 -3.47 -12.79
C ARG A 228 -12.45 -2.42 -12.23
N GLN A 229 -11.37 -2.85 -11.57
CA GLN A 229 -10.34 -1.94 -11.08
C GLN A 229 -9.65 -1.16 -12.23
N LEU A 230 -9.42 -1.78 -13.38
CA LEU A 230 -8.90 -1.08 -14.56
C LEU A 230 -9.95 -0.13 -15.18
N GLU A 231 -11.19 -0.59 -15.32
CA GLU A 231 -12.26 0.22 -15.89
C GLU A 231 -12.52 1.51 -15.12
N LEU A 232 -12.54 1.42 -13.80
CA LEU A 232 -12.89 2.52 -12.91
C LEU A 232 -11.67 3.33 -12.46
N GLY A 233 -10.48 2.71 -12.35
CA GLY A 233 -9.30 3.33 -11.76
C GLY A 233 -8.34 3.97 -12.75
N ILE A 234 -8.49 3.72 -14.07
CA ILE A 234 -7.55 4.25 -15.07
C ILE A 234 -8.17 5.43 -15.82
N ASP A 235 -7.46 6.55 -15.86
CA ASP A 235 -7.79 7.66 -16.76
C ASP A 235 -7.29 7.33 -18.18
N SER A 236 -8.20 6.95 -19.06
CA SER A 236 -7.90 6.56 -20.44
C SER A 236 -7.27 7.67 -21.31
N ARG A 237 -7.27 8.92 -20.82
CA ARG A 237 -6.64 10.06 -21.49
C ARG A 237 -5.13 10.15 -21.22
N LYS A 238 -4.63 9.41 -20.21
CA LYS A 238 -3.23 9.39 -19.82
C LYS A 238 -2.53 8.13 -20.34
N PRO A 239 -1.22 8.18 -20.63
CA PRO A 239 -0.43 6.99 -20.91
C PRO A 239 -0.55 5.99 -19.75
N PHE A 240 -0.75 4.72 -20.08
CA PHE A 240 -0.87 3.65 -19.09
C PHE A 240 0.21 2.60 -19.28
N TYR A 241 1.01 2.40 -18.25
CA TYR A 241 2.12 1.45 -18.22
C TYR A 241 1.84 0.34 -17.21
N PHE A 242 2.31 -0.87 -17.49
CA PHE A 242 2.27 -1.96 -16.51
C PHE A 242 3.52 -2.84 -16.59
N GLY A 243 4.01 -3.26 -15.40
CA GLY A 243 5.18 -4.13 -15.32
C GLY A 243 4.88 -5.55 -15.81
N LEU A 244 5.65 -6.04 -16.77
CA LEU A 244 5.54 -7.40 -17.29
C LEU A 244 6.85 -8.16 -17.04
N THR A 245 6.74 -9.35 -16.43
CA THR A 245 7.86 -10.22 -16.07
C THR A 245 7.51 -11.68 -16.30
N ALA A 246 8.44 -12.60 -16.03
CA ALA A 246 8.16 -14.03 -15.96
C ALA A 246 7.29 -14.41 -14.72
N GLY A 247 7.08 -13.48 -13.80
CA GLY A 247 6.34 -13.69 -12.55
C GLY A 247 4.86 -14.05 -12.75
N TRP A 248 4.27 -14.71 -11.77
CA TRP A 248 2.87 -15.13 -11.81
C TRP A 248 1.91 -13.96 -11.90
N ASP A 249 2.12 -12.93 -11.09
CA ASP A 249 1.19 -11.80 -10.94
C ASP A 249 1.00 -11.03 -12.24
N SER A 250 2.10 -10.70 -12.92
CA SER A 250 2.05 -9.97 -14.18
C SER A 250 1.42 -10.78 -15.32
N ARG A 251 1.65 -12.11 -15.36
CA ARG A 251 1.02 -13.01 -16.33
C ARG A 251 -0.48 -13.16 -16.09
N VAL A 252 -0.88 -13.34 -14.83
CA VAL A 252 -2.30 -13.39 -14.44
C VAL A 252 -3.01 -12.10 -14.78
N PHE A 253 -2.40 -10.97 -14.44
CA PHE A 253 -2.92 -9.65 -14.79
C PHE A 253 -3.10 -9.51 -16.31
N LEU A 254 -2.03 -9.77 -17.08
CA LEU A 254 -2.08 -9.73 -18.54
C LEU A 254 -3.21 -10.59 -19.09
N LYS A 255 -3.30 -11.84 -18.66
CA LYS A 255 -4.30 -12.80 -19.15
C LYS A 255 -5.73 -12.38 -18.80
N ALA A 256 -5.96 -11.96 -17.56
CA ALA A 256 -7.26 -11.57 -17.07
C ALA A 256 -7.81 -10.28 -17.71
N THR A 257 -6.90 -9.38 -18.16
CA THR A 257 -7.29 -8.02 -18.54
C THR A 257 -6.88 -7.63 -19.97
N LEU A 258 -6.45 -8.57 -20.80
CA LEU A 258 -5.85 -8.30 -22.13
C LEU A 258 -6.73 -7.39 -23.01
N HIS A 259 -8.04 -7.63 -23.08
CA HIS A 259 -8.96 -6.81 -23.86
C HIS A 259 -9.02 -5.35 -23.37
N ARG A 260 -8.90 -5.12 -22.04
CA ARG A 260 -8.85 -3.78 -21.47
C ARG A 260 -7.51 -3.11 -21.75
N LEU A 261 -6.41 -3.87 -21.68
CA LEU A 261 -5.08 -3.37 -22.01
C LEU A 261 -5.01 -2.88 -23.47
N HIS A 262 -5.62 -3.59 -24.40
CA HIS A 262 -5.74 -3.12 -25.80
C HIS A 262 -6.59 -1.86 -25.90
N ALA A 263 -7.75 -1.81 -25.23
CA ALA A 263 -8.64 -0.65 -25.25
C ALA A 263 -7.95 0.62 -24.67
N LEU A 264 -7.07 0.44 -23.69
CA LEU A 264 -6.28 1.52 -23.08
C LEU A 264 -5.00 1.87 -23.87
N ASN A 265 -4.71 1.19 -24.97
CA ASN A 265 -3.40 1.28 -25.64
C ASN A 265 -2.22 1.13 -24.67
N ALA A 266 -2.34 0.22 -23.72
CA ALA A 266 -1.38 0.01 -22.65
C ALA A 266 0.03 -0.30 -23.17
N ILE A 267 1.03 0.11 -22.40
CA ILE A 267 2.44 -0.18 -22.67
C ILE A 267 2.94 -1.13 -21.60
N ALA A 268 3.23 -2.37 -21.99
CA ALA A 268 3.94 -3.29 -21.11
C ALA A 268 5.40 -2.83 -21.00
N PHE A 269 5.97 -2.92 -19.79
CA PHE A 269 7.39 -2.63 -19.62
C PHE A 269 8.08 -3.68 -18.76
N THR A 270 9.38 -3.80 -18.96
CA THR A 270 10.30 -4.47 -18.03
C THR A 270 11.58 -3.66 -17.94
N TYR A 271 12.42 -4.00 -16.96
CA TYR A 271 13.72 -3.35 -16.81
C TYR A 271 14.85 -4.37 -16.69
N HIS A 272 16.00 -4.02 -17.27
CA HIS A 272 17.20 -4.85 -17.24
C HIS A 272 18.44 -3.97 -17.22
N SER A 273 19.47 -4.33 -16.44
CA SER A 273 20.76 -3.65 -16.52
C SER A 273 21.62 -4.36 -17.55
N PHE A 274 21.77 -3.78 -18.74
CA PHE A 274 22.59 -4.36 -19.80
C PHE A 274 24.09 -4.38 -19.44
N ASP A 275 24.54 -3.42 -18.63
CA ASP A 275 25.93 -3.36 -18.18
C ASP A 275 26.28 -4.51 -17.21
N LYS A 276 25.38 -4.82 -16.26
CA LYS A 276 25.57 -5.88 -15.27
C LYS A 276 25.07 -7.24 -15.75
N ASN A 277 24.11 -7.25 -16.63
CA ASN A 277 23.46 -8.40 -17.26
C ASN A 277 23.11 -9.54 -16.28
N PRO A 278 22.39 -9.28 -15.17
CA PRO A 278 22.05 -10.29 -14.20
C PRO A 278 21.06 -11.31 -14.76
N SER A 279 21.28 -12.61 -14.49
CA SER A 279 20.53 -13.71 -15.12
C SER A 279 19.03 -13.67 -14.83
N HIS A 280 18.61 -13.29 -13.61
CA HIS A 280 17.19 -13.26 -13.25
C HIS A 280 16.41 -12.21 -14.07
N SER A 281 16.88 -10.98 -14.16
CA SER A 281 16.19 -9.93 -14.95
C SER A 281 16.34 -10.14 -16.46
N ARG A 282 17.38 -10.87 -16.93
CA ARG A 282 17.46 -11.31 -18.32
C ARG A 282 16.38 -12.35 -18.65
N ASN A 283 16.09 -13.27 -17.75
CA ASN A 283 15.00 -14.23 -17.93
C ASN A 283 13.63 -13.51 -17.95
N ASP A 284 13.45 -12.52 -17.07
CA ASP A 284 12.26 -11.66 -17.08
C ASP A 284 12.12 -10.89 -18.41
N LEU A 285 13.20 -10.31 -18.92
CA LEU A 285 13.22 -9.62 -20.20
C LEU A 285 12.79 -10.52 -21.36
N ILE A 286 13.37 -11.75 -21.45
CA ILE A 286 13.04 -12.70 -22.50
C ILE A 286 11.57 -13.13 -22.41
N ALA A 287 11.08 -13.45 -21.23
CA ALA A 287 9.71 -13.88 -21.04
C ALA A 287 8.72 -12.73 -21.33
N ALA A 288 8.98 -11.54 -20.81
CA ALA A 288 8.13 -10.37 -21.03
C ALA A 288 8.07 -9.98 -22.51
N SER A 289 9.21 -10.01 -23.24
CA SER A 289 9.25 -9.72 -24.66
C SER A 289 8.36 -10.67 -25.47
N ARG A 290 8.44 -11.97 -25.20
CA ARG A 290 7.59 -12.98 -25.85
C ARG A 290 6.11 -12.74 -25.57
N LEU A 291 5.77 -12.58 -24.28
CA LEU A 291 4.39 -12.34 -23.86
C LEU A 291 3.80 -11.07 -24.49
N ALA A 292 4.59 -9.99 -24.60
CA ALA A 292 4.15 -8.76 -25.23
C ALA A 292 3.88 -8.94 -26.74
N VAL A 293 4.78 -9.65 -27.44
CA VAL A 293 4.61 -9.97 -28.88
C VAL A 293 3.39 -10.87 -29.10
N ASP A 294 3.26 -11.97 -28.33
CA ASP A 294 2.16 -12.92 -28.44
C ASP A 294 0.80 -12.28 -28.10
N SER A 295 0.81 -11.22 -27.31
CA SER A 295 -0.38 -10.46 -26.91
C SER A 295 -0.63 -9.20 -27.72
N ASP A 296 0.14 -8.92 -28.76
CA ASP A 296 0.05 -7.70 -29.59
C ASP A 296 0.05 -6.39 -28.78
N LEU A 297 1.00 -6.27 -27.83
CA LEU A 297 1.13 -5.12 -26.94
C LEU A 297 2.40 -4.32 -27.25
N ARG A 298 2.31 -3.01 -27.11
CA ARG A 298 3.50 -2.16 -27.09
C ARG A 298 4.37 -2.53 -25.91
N PHE A 299 5.68 -2.57 -26.12
CA PHE A 299 6.63 -3.02 -25.12
C PHE A 299 7.81 -2.07 -24.98
N LEU A 300 8.08 -1.67 -23.74
CA LEU A 300 9.20 -0.83 -23.35
C LEU A 300 10.20 -1.65 -22.52
N VAL A 301 11.48 -1.59 -22.92
CA VAL A 301 12.57 -2.14 -22.12
C VAL A 301 13.40 -0.99 -21.56
N MET A 302 13.36 -0.80 -20.25
CA MET A 302 14.17 0.21 -19.58
C MET A 302 15.56 -0.33 -19.30
N ASP A 303 16.61 0.38 -19.72
CA ASP A 303 17.99 0.07 -19.36
C ASP A 303 18.31 0.62 -17.97
N LEU A 304 18.26 -0.25 -16.95
CA LEU A 304 18.43 0.14 -15.56
C LEU A 304 19.84 0.65 -15.29
N LYS A 305 20.01 1.97 -15.32
CA LYS A 305 21.26 2.66 -15.03
C LYS A 305 21.47 2.86 -13.52
N PRO A 306 22.73 2.91 -13.06
CA PRO A 306 23.04 3.35 -11.71
C PRO A 306 22.47 4.74 -11.45
N SER A 307 22.01 4.95 -10.20
CA SER A 307 21.47 6.24 -9.79
C SER A 307 22.56 7.35 -9.80
N ASP A 308 22.26 8.48 -10.43
CA ASP A 308 23.11 9.67 -10.39
C ASP A 308 22.87 10.49 -9.12
N LYS A 309 23.80 10.43 -8.17
CA LYS A 309 23.72 11.16 -6.89
C LYS A 309 23.69 12.69 -7.07
N SER A 310 24.12 13.22 -8.20
CA SER A 310 24.14 14.66 -8.48
C SER A 310 22.85 15.17 -9.11
N SER A 311 22.00 14.27 -9.64
CA SER A 311 20.77 14.62 -10.33
C SER A 311 19.76 15.36 -9.42
N ARG A 312 18.87 16.15 -10.03
CA ARG A 312 17.77 16.80 -9.30
C ARG A 312 16.86 15.79 -8.64
N PHE A 313 16.56 14.68 -9.34
CA PHE A 313 15.77 13.58 -8.79
C PHE A 313 16.38 13.04 -7.49
N ARG A 314 17.68 12.71 -7.50
CA ARG A 314 18.35 12.15 -6.31
C ARG A 314 18.45 13.13 -5.14
N LYS A 315 18.54 14.42 -5.40
CA LYS A 315 18.49 15.44 -4.35
C LYS A 315 17.12 15.54 -3.70
N ALA A 316 16.04 15.53 -4.50
CA ALA A 316 14.67 15.49 -3.99
C ALA A 316 14.39 14.19 -3.24
N TYR A 317 14.76 13.05 -3.83
CA TYR A 317 14.62 11.72 -3.24
C TYR A 317 15.32 11.61 -1.87
N ALA A 318 16.57 12.09 -1.74
CA ALA A 318 17.32 12.03 -0.48
C ALA A 318 16.66 12.87 0.64
N LYS A 319 15.97 13.95 0.30
CA LYS A 319 15.19 14.77 1.25
C LYS A 319 13.88 14.11 1.67
N THR A 320 13.29 13.30 0.78
CA THR A 320 12.01 12.62 1.00
C THR A 320 12.19 11.34 1.81
N PHE A 321 13.16 10.50 1.45
CA PHE A 321 13.36 9.16 2.01
C PHE A 321 14.60 9.09 2.90
N THR A 322 14.72 9.98 3.87
CA THR A 322 15.82 9.98 4.83
C THR A 322 15.78 8.70 5.67
N GLY A 323 16.85 7.90 5.60
CA GLY A 323 16.99 6.66 6.35
C GLY A 323 16.20 5.46 5.83
N TRP A 324 15.29 5.65 4.87
CA TRP A 324 14.45 4.56 4.34
C TRP A 324 14.40 4.53 2.81
N ALA A 325 15.54 4.58 2.16
CA ALA A 325 15.69 4.44 0.72
C ALA A 325 15.76 2.98 0.31
N ARG A 326 14.95 2.54 -0.67
CA ARG A 326 14.91 1.15 -1.13
C ARG A 326 15.49 0.97 -2.52
N PHE A 327 14.88 1.57 -3.52
CA PHE A 327 15.23 1.37 -4.93
C PHE A 327 15.44 2.69 -5.68
N PRO A 328 16.35 3.56 -5.20
CA PRO A 328 16.54 4.88 -5.78
C PRO A 328 16.91 4.85 -7.28
N ALA A 329 17.66 3.84 -7.71
CA ALA A 329 18.01 3.71 -9.13
C ALA A 329 16.78 3.38 -9.99
N LEU A 330 15.91 2.48 -9.53
CA LEU A 330 14.69 2.11 -10.26
C LEU A 330 13.71 3.29 -10.32
N ALA A 331 13.51 4.01 -9.20
CA ALA A 331 12.67 5.18 -9.15
C ALA A 331 13.18 6.30 -10.09
N GLU A 332 14.50 6.53 -10.15
CA GLU A 332 15.11 7.50 -11.07
C GLU A 332 14.98 7.06 -12.54
N ASN A 333 15.11 5.76 -12.83
CA ASN A 333 14.89 5.27 -14.19
C ASN A 333 13.41 5.42 -14.60
N PHE A 334 12.45 5.17 -13.69
CA PHE A 334 11.05 5.47 -13.98
C PHE A 334 10.84 6.96 -14.29
N TYR A 335 11.45 7.85 -13.51
CA TYR A 335 11.39 9.29 -13.75
C TYR A 335 11.96 9.70 -15.11
N ASN A 336 13.02 9.04 -15.55
CA ASN A 336 13.68 9.37 -16.84
C ASN A 336 12.99 8.74 -18.06
N GLU A 337 12.32 7.60 -17.90
CA GLU A 337 11.83 6.78 -19.02
C GLU A 337 10.31 6.80 -19.19
N LEU A 338 9.55 7.07 -18.11
CA LEU A 338 8.09 7.12 -18.17
C LEU A 338 7.61 8.56 -18.37
N ASP A 339 6.42 8.70 -18.97
CA ASP A 339 5.75 9.98 -19.03
C ASP A 339 5.26 10.39 -17.63
N HIS A 340 5.63 11.57 -17.17
CA HIS A 340 5.33 12.06 -15.82
C HIS A 340 3.84 12.32 -15.54
N VAL A 341 3.03 12.46 -16.59
CA VAL A 341 1.57 12.49 -16.49
C VAL A 341 0.95 11.10 -16.62
N GLY A 342 1.78 10.08 -16.88
CA GLY A 342 1.36 8.69 -17.04
C GLY A 342 0.96 8.02 -15.74
N GLN A 343 0.27 6.91 -15.90
CA GLN A 343 -0.15 6.01 -14.82
C GLN A 343 0.63 4.70 -14.95
N VAL A 344 1.18 4.21 -13.84
CA VAL A 344 1.94 2.96 -13.82
C VAL A 344 1.29 1.95 -12.89
N ALA A 345 0.89 0.80 -13.44
CA ALA A 345 0.39 -0.31 -12.65
C ALA A 345 1.55 -1.13 -12.07
N ILE A 346 1.60 -1.20 -10.75
CA ILE A 346 2.49 -2.07 -10.00
C ILE A 346 1.70 -3.29 -9.54
N LEU A 347 2.15 -4.48 -9.94
CA LEU A 347 1.41 -5.73 -9.80
C LEU A 347 1.87 -6.54 -8.58
N LEU A 348 2.11 -5.85 -7.46
CA LEU A 348 2.37 -6.47 -6.15
C LEU A 348 1.07 -6.58 -5.36
N GLY A 349 1.04 -7.48 -4.42
CA GLY A 349 -0.10 -7.59 -3.49
C GLY A 349 -0.83 -8.92 -3.52
N PRO A 350 -1.06 -9.59 -4.68
CA PRO A 350 -1.76 -10.87 -4.68
C PRO A 350 -0.98 -11.99 -3.97
N GLU A 351 0.28 -11.78 -3.64
CA GLU A 351 1.05 -12.68 -2.77
C GLU A 351 0.42 -12.90 -1.40
N VAL A 352 -0.41 -11.99 -0.90
CA VAL A 352 -1.26 -12.22 0.29
C VAL A 352 -2.12 -13.46 0.07
N GLY A 353 -2.71 -13.60 -1.09
CA GLY A 353 -3.55 -14.74 -1.46
C GLY A 353 -2.79 -16.00 -1.83
N THR A 354 -1.47 -15.95 -1.97
CA THR A 354 -0.61 -17.14 -2.07
C THR A 354 -0.03 -17.48 -0.70
N VAL A 355 1.07 -18.20 -0.60
CA VAL A 355 1.72 -18.50 0.67
C VAL A 355 3.15 -17.97 0.64
N PHE A 356 3.37 -16.82 1.29
CA PHE A 356 4.70 -16.25 1.40
C PHE A 356 5.51 -16.92 2.50
N TYR A 357 5.00 -16.88 3.75
CA TYR A 357 5.59 -17.62 4.87
C TYR A 357 5.02 -19.04 4.89
N ARG A 358 5.80 -20.01 4.49
CA ARG A 358 5.37 -21.41 4.37
C ARG A 358 5.33 -22.15 5.70
N GLU A 359 6.03 -21.61 6.69
CA GLU A 359 6.03 -22.17 8.05
C GLU A 359 4.64 -22.03 8.69
N ARG A 360 4.19 -23.10 9.32
CA ARG A 360 2.88 -23.19 9.98
C ARG A 360 2.94 -23.79 11.39
N ASP A 361 4.17 -23.94 11.95
CA ASP A 361 4.34 -24.44 13.30
C ASP A 361 3.69 -23.48 14.31
N PRO A 362 2.65 -23.93 15.07
CA PRO A 362 1.97 -23.11 16.05
C PRO A 362 2.89 -22.55 17.16
N SER A 363 3.99 -23.24 17.46
CA SER A 363 4.97 -22.78 18.46
C SER A 363 5.67 -21.47 18.08
N LEU A 364 5.64 -21.11 16.79
CA LEU A 364 6.24 -19.88 16.25
C LEU A 364 5.24 -18.72 16.16
N LEU A 365 3.99 -18.90 16.58
CA LEU A 365 2.97 -17.83 16.61
C LEU A 365 3.17 -16.92 17.85
N ASN A 366 4.32 -16.29 17.94
CA ASN A 366 4.70 -15.39 19.03
C ASN A 366 5.67 -14.32 18.51
N ALA A 367 6.02 -13.36 19.36
CA ALA A 367 6.88 -12.23 18.99
C ALA A 367 8.25 -12.66 18.41
N ARG A 368 8.88 -13.71 18.94
CA ARG A 368 10.16 -14.22 18.39
C ARG A 368 9.98 -14.84 17.01
N GLY A 369 8.92 -15.61 16.81
CA GLY A 369 8.58 -16.19 15.52
C GLY A 369 8.30 -15.13 14.46
N LEU A 370 7.59 -14.04 14.82
CA LEU A 370 7.38 -12.89 13.93
C LEU A 370 8.69 -12.15 13.65
N ALA A 371 9.55 -11.96 14.67
CA ALA A 371 10.88 -11.37 14.48
C ALA A 371 11.73 -12.19 13.49
N ALA A 372 11.66 -13.52 13.55
CA ALA A 372 12.33 -14.40 12.60
C ALA A 372 11.76 -14.31 11.18
N LYS A 373 10.48 -13.93 11.01
CA LYS A 373 9.89 -13.64 9.68
C LYS A 373 10.29 -12.27 9.15
N PHE A 374 10.53 -11.31 10.03
CA PHE A 374 11.05 -10.00 9.65
C PHE A 374 12.48 -10.08 9.11
N THR A 375 13.34 -10.81 9.81
CA THR A 375 14.73 -11.03 9.42
C THR A 375 14.99 -12.52 9.23
N GLN A 376 15.94 -12.88 8.44
CA GLN A 376 16.19 -14.30 8.18
C GLN A 376 16.98 -14.99 9.29
N SER A 377 17.44 -14.30 10.37
CA SER A 377 18.27 -14.94 11.39
C SER A 377 18.49 -14.17 12.71
N SER A 378 19.40 -13.20 12.72
CA SER A 378 20.00 -12.71 13.98
C SER A 378 19.14 -11.69 14.72
N PHE A 379 18.25 -11.00 14.02
CA PHE A 379 17.37 -9.99 14.64
C PHE A 379 16.24 -10.61 15.47
N ALA A 380 15.93 -11.88 15.24
CA ALA A 380 14.91 -12.60 16.02
C ALA A 380 15.19 -12.62 17.53
N GLU A 381 16.46 -12.48 17.92
CA GLU A 381 16.88 -12.43 19.32
C GLU A 381 17.05 -11.00 19.86
N ASN A 382 16.78 -9.96 19.05
CA ASN A 382 16.85 -8.58 19.52
C ASN A 382 15.70 -8.32 20.51
N ALA A 383 16.06 -8.05 21.78
CA ALA A 383 15.10 -7.90 22.86
C ALA A 383 14.13 -6.71 22.67
N GLU A 384 14.57 -5.65 22.01
CA GLU A 384 13.72 -4.49 21.71
C GLU A 384 12.69 -4.82 20.62
N LEU A 385 13.12 -5.48 19.54
CA LEU A 385 12.22 -5.95 18.50
C LEU A 385 11.19 -6.94 19.03
N VAL A 386 11.61 -7.90 19.86
CA VAL A 386 10.71 -8.88 20.45
C VAL A 386 9.66 -8.19 21.33
N ARG A 387 10.05 -7.27 22.21
CA ARG A 387 9.08 -6.51 23.04
C ARG A 387 8.12 -5.68 22.20
N TYR A 388 8.62 -5.05 21.14
CA TYR A 388 7.78 -4.29 20.21
C TYR A 388 6.74 -5.18 19.53
N LEU A 389 7.16 -6.34 19.03
CA LEU A 389 6.26 -7.28 18.36
C LEU A 389 5.26 -7.92 19.33
N ASP A 390 5.64 -8.12 20.58
CA ASP A 390 4.73 -8.58 21.63
C ASP A 390 3.59 -7.57 21.83
N SER A 391 3.93 -6.30 22.00
CA SER A 391 2.95 -5.21 22.05
C SER A 391 2.12 -5.10 20.76
N TYR A 392 2.73 -5.29 19.58
CA TYR A 392 2.02 -5.26 18.30
C TYR A 392 0.97 -6.38 18.20
N ILE A 393 1.32 -7.59 18.63
CA ILE A 393 0.39 -8.74 18.70
C ILE A 393 -0.81 -8.39 19.58
N ASP A 394 -0.54 -7.83 20.76
CA ASP A 394 -1.58 -7.50 21.74
C ASP A 394 -2.58 -6.48 21.20
N TYR A 395 -2.11 -5.29 20.78
CA TYR A 395 -3.03 -4.21 20.40
C TYR A 395 -3.69 -4.44 19.03
N THR A 396 -3.05 -5.18 18.13
CA THR A 396 -3.69 -5.58 16.86
C THR A 396 -4.49 -6.86 16.96
N GLN A 397 -4.44 -7.55 18.11
CA GLN A 397 -5.07 -8.85 18.29
C GLN A 397 -4.65 -9.85 17.19
N LEU A 398 -3.36 -9.84 16.82
CA LEU A 398 -2.84 -10.70 15.76
C LEU A 398 -2.87 -12.19 16.20
N ASP A 399 -2.71 -12.46 17.49
CA ASP A 399 -2.91 -13.78 18.09
C ASP A 399 -4.41 -14.07 18.26
N MET A 400 -5.04 -14.37 17.15
CA MET A 400 -6.48 -14.56 17.05
C MET A 400 -6.87 -16.03 17.28
N SER A 401 -6.37 -16.65 18.34
CA SER A 401 -6.67 -18.06 18.67
C SER A 401 -8.18 -18.35 18.76
N GLU A 402 -8.99 -17.36 19.11
CA GLU A 402 -10.45 -17.45 19.16
C GLU A 402 -11.16 -16.89 17.89
N ARG A 403 -10.44 -16.16 17.04
CA ARG A 403 -10.97 -15.52 15.83
C ARG A 403 -10.37 -16.08 14.54
N ALA A 404 -9.82 -17.30 14.57
CA ALA A 404 -8.97 -17.92 13.54
C ALA A 404 -9.56 -17.89 12.12
N THR A 405 -9.72 -16.67 11.57
CA THR A 405 -10.19 -16.43 10.21
C THR A 405 -9.09 -16.67 9.20
N PHE A 406 -7.90 -16.08 9.48
CA PHE A 406 -6.72 -16.21 8.64
C PHE A 406 -5.51 -16.56 9.52
N HIS A 407 -4.55 -17.26 8.93
CA HIS A 407 -3.34 -17.63 9.66
C HIS A 407 -2.54 -16.38 10.05
N PRO A 408 -2.07 -16.22 11.32
CA PRO A 408 -1.36 -15.04 11.79
C PRO A 408 -0.15 -14.64 10.94
N PHE A 409 0.60 -15.58 10.38
CA PHE A 409 1.72 -15.27 9.48
C PHE A 409 1.28 -14.66 8.16
N ASP A 410 0.11 -15.03 7.63
CA ASP A 410 -0.45 -14.41 6.42
C ASP A 410 -0.94 -12.99 6.73
N LEU A 411 -1.57 -12.77 7.88
CA LEU A 411 -1.94 -11.43 8.35
C LEU A 411 -0.70 -10.57 8.61
N PHE A 412 0.32 -11.10 9.26
CA PHE A 412 1.55 -10.35 9.52
C PHE A 412 2.27 -9.96 8.21
N TYR A 413 2.30 -10.84 7.23
CA TYR A 413 2.80 -10.51 5.90
C TYR A 413 2.00 -9.36 5.27
N TRP A 414 0.68 -9.46 5.28
CA TRP A 414 -0.22 -8.45 4.74
C TRP A 414 -0.04 -7.09 5.45
N GLU A 415 -0.13 -7.10 6.77
CA GLU A 415 -0.21 -5.88 7.60
C GLU A 415 1.15 -5.21 7.81
N SER A 416 2.20 -5.99 7.91
CA SER A 416 3.54 -5.46 8.19
C SER A 416 4.35 -5.27 6.91
N ARG A 417 4.51 -6.32 6.10
CA ARG A 417 5.40 -6.24 4.94
C ARG A 417 4.81 -5.41 3.80
N LEU A 418 3.53 -5.55 3.48
CA LEU A 418 2.93 -4.77 2.39
C LEU A 418 2.79 -3.30 2.77
N SER A 419 2.40 -2.99 4.01
CA SER A 419 2.26 -1.61 4.47
C SER A 419 3.60 -0.86 4.61
N SER A 420 4.72 -1.56 4.74
CA SER A 420 6.05 -0.94 4.85
C SER A 420 6.91 -1.18 3.63
N TRP A 421 7.26 -2.44 3.33
CA TRP A 421 8.15 -2.78 2.22
C TRP A 421 7.56 -2.41 0.86
N ALA A 422 6.34 -2.79 0.58
CA ALA A 422 5.70 -2.50 -0.71
C ALA A 422 5.30 -1.02 -0.80
N ALA A 423 4.61 -0.49 0.20
CA ALA A 423 4.17 0.90 0.23
C ALA A 423 5.32 1.90 0.11
N GLY A 424 6.47 1.63 0.76
CA GLY A 424 7.68 2.44 0.60
C GLY A 424 8.18 2.47 -0.86
N GLY A 425 8.11 1.34 -1.58
CA GLY A 425 8.43 1.29 -3.01
C GLY A 425 7.45 2.08 -3.87
N TYR A 426 6.16 1.99 -3.58
CA TYR A 426 5.15 2.77 -4.32
C TYR A 426 5.36 4.28 -4.15
N ALA A 427 5.68 4.74 -2.94
CA ALA A 427 5.99 6.14 -2.69
C ALA A 427 7.23 6.62 -3.47
N GLU A 428 8.24 5.76 -3.64
CA GLU A 428 9.42 6.06 -4.49
C GLU A 428 9.03 6.20 -5.96
N TYR A 429 8.17 5.32 -6.48
CA TYR A 429 7.70 5.35 -7.87
C TYR A 429 6.74 6.53 -8.14
N GLU A 430 6.00 6.97 -7.13
CA GLU A 430 5.15 8.18 -7.24
C GLU A 430 5.92 9.47 -7.51
N MET A 431 7.22 9.50 -7.24
CA MET A 431 8.06 10.62 -7.69
C MET A 431 8.15 10.72 -9.22
N ALA A 432 7.84 9.63 -9.93
CA ALA A 432 7.92 9.56 -11.40
C ALA A 432 6.54 9.65 -12.08
N ALA A 433 5.54 8.90 -11.61
CA ALA A 433 4.24 8.77 -12.26
C ALA A 433 3.14 8.43 -11.23
N ASP A 434 1.87 8.48 -11.64
CA ASP A 434 0.76 8.05 -10.78
C ASP A 434 0.80 6.52 -10.63
N VAL A 435 0.93 6.03 -9.39
CA VAL A 435 0.97 4.60 -9.09
C VAL A 435 -0.43 4.04 -8.91
N ILE A 436 -0.76 3.04 -9.72
CA ILE A 436 -2.01 2.28 -9.67
C ILE A 436 -1.73 0.86 -9.18
N LEU A 437 -2.61 0.34 -8.35
CA LEU A 437 -2.47 -1.01 -7.76
C LEU A 437 -3.73 -1.84 -8.07
N PRO A 438 -3.83 -2.52 -9.22
CA PRO A 438 -5.05 -3.21 -9.63
C PRO A 438 -5.48 -4.35 -8.70
N PHE A 439 -4.54 -4.95 -7.96
CA PHE A 439 -4.83 -5.99 -6.98
C PHE A 439 -5.20 -5.45 -5.58
N ASN A 440 -5.15 -4.12 -5.38
CA ASN A 440 -5.31 -3.51 -4.06
C ASN A 440 -6.78 -3.38 -3.65
N THR A 441 -7.44 -4.50 -3.49
CA THR A 441 -8.80 -4.60 -2.97
C THR A 441 -8.99 -5.90 -2.20
N ARG A 442 -9.68 -5.85 -1.06
CA ARG A 442 -10.04 -7.06 -0.30
C ARG A 442 -10.98 -7.98 -1.08
N ARG A 443 -11.64 -7.47 -2.14
CA ARG A 443 -12.45 -8.29 -3.06
C ARG A 443 -11.63 -9.30 -3.87
N ILE A 444 -10.32 -9.07 -4.00
CA ILE A 444 -9.35 -10.03 -4.57
C ILE A 444 -8.63 -10.79 -3.46
N LEU A 445 -8.10 -10.07 -2.47
CA LEU A 445 -7.20 -10.66 -1.47
C LEU A 445 -7.92 -11.65 -0.57
N VAL A 446 -9.14 -11.33 -0.12
CA VAL A 446 -9.91 -12.17 0.80
C VAL A 446 -10.33 -13.51 0.17
N PRO A 447 -10.97 -13.56 -1.00
CA PRO A 447 -11.31 -14.84 -1.64
C PRO A 447 -10.10 -15.74 -1.91
N MET A 448 -8.94 -15.16 -2.19
CA MET A 448 -7.71 -15.91 -2.35
C MET A 448 -7.20 -16.47 -1.02
N LEU A 449 -7.29 -15.71 0.08
CA LEU A 449 -6.94 -16.17 1.43
C LEU A 449 -7.88 -17.25 1.96
N GLU A 450 -9.14 -17.26 1.51
CA GLU A 450 -10.15 -18.25 1.88
C GLU A 450 -9.94 -19.62 1.22
N GLN A 451 -9.01 -19.72 0.25
CA GLN A 451 -8.60 -21.03 -0.31
C GLN A 451 -7.80 -21.84 0.73
N SER A 452 -7.82 -23.16 0.59
CA SER A 452 -6.99 -24.02 1.44
C SER A 452 -5.50 -23.70 1.30
N PHE A 453 -4.72 -24.06 2.32
CA PHE A 453 -3.26 -23.86 2.29
C PHE A 453 -2.62 -24.52 1.06
N GLU A 454 -3.06 -25.76 0.71
CA GLU A 454 -2.54 -26.52 -0.40
C GLU A 454 -2.88 -25.88 -1.75
N GLU A 455 -4.11 -25.36 -1.93
CA GLU A 455 -4.53 -24.65 -3.14
C GLU A 455 -3.75 -23.36 -3.31
N ARG A 456 -3.54 -22.61 -2.23
CA ARG A 456 -2.74 -21.39 -2.23
C ARG A 456 -1.26 -21.68 -2.53
N LEU A 457 -0.69 -22.71 -1.88
CA LEU A 457 0.69 -23.13 -2.10
C LEU A 457 0.94 -23.58 -3.55
N SER A 458 -0.01 -24.30 -4.12
CA SER A 458 0.03 -24.75 -5.52
C SER A 458 -0.35 -23.66 -6.54
N LYS A 459 -0.78 -22.48 -6.08
CA LYS A 459 -1.25 -21.35 -6.90
C LYS A 459 -2.43 -21.75 -7.80
N ARG A 460 -3.36 -22.54 -7.27
CA ARG A 460 -4.47 -23.14 -8.03
C ARG A 460 -5.30 -22.08 -8.77
N VAL A 461 -5.69 -21.00 -8.11
CA VAL A 461 -6.47 -19.91 -8.71
C VAL A 461 -5.72 -19.28 -9.91
N TYR A 462 -4.43 -19.02 -9.77
CA TYR A 462 -3.62 -18.46 -10.85
C TYR A 462 -3.51 -19.40 -12.05
N LYS A 463 -3.33 -20.70 -11.80
CA LYS A 463 -3.30 -21.70 -12.88
C LYS A 463 -4.61 -21.72 -13.66
N ILE A 464 -5.75 -21.67 -12.96
CA ILE A 464 -7.07 -21.63 -13.61
C ILE A 464 -7.19 -20.41 -14.52
N ILE A 465 -6.73 -19.23 -14.08
CA ILE A 465 -6.78 -18.01 -14.90
C ILE A 465 -5.88 -18.15 -16.13
N LEU A 466 -4.67 -18.71 -15.95
CA LEU A 466 -3.71 -18.85 -17.05
C LEU A 466 -4.09 -19.95 -18.04
N ASP A 467 -4.70 -21.06 -17.59
CA ASP A 467 -4.99 -22.24 -18.40
C ASP A 467 -6.26 -22.10 -19.27
N LYS A 468 -7.03 -20.99 -19.12
CA LYS A 468 -8.25 -20.73 -19.93
C LYS A 468 -8.00 -20.55 -21.44
N VAL A 469 -6.76 -20.70 -21.91
CA VAL A 469 -6.39 -20.51 -23.33
C VAL A 469 -6.90 -21.63 -24.24
N ASP A 470 -7.20 -22.82 -23.72
CA ASP A 470 -7.47 -24.02 -24.54
C ASP A 470 -8.95 -24.35 -24.69
N GLN A 471 -9.86 -23.42 -24.33
CA GLN A 471 -11.31 -23.68 -24.41
C GLN A 471 -12.12 -22.67 -25.25
N GLN A 472 -11.43 -21.90 -26.13
CA GLN A 472 -12.14 -21.05 -27.14
C GLN A 472 -11.82 -21.49 -28.56
#